data_f69747eb13e13c2baab3d1c380fad9cc
#
_entry.id   f69747eb13e13c2baab3d1c380fad9cc
#
_cell.length_a   1.000
_cell.length_b   1.000
_cell.length_c   1.000
_cell.angle_alpha   90.00
_cell.angle_beta   90.00
_cell.angle_gamma   90.00
#
_symmetry.space_group_name_H-M   'P 1'
#
loop_
_entity.id
_entity.type
_entity.pdbx_description
1 polymer ?
#
loop_
_entity_poly.entity_id
_entity_poly.type
_entity_poly.pdbx_seq_one_letter_code
_entity_poly.pdbx_strand_id
1 'polypeptide(L)'
;MRAKISNNGGITMKKDIIKEMQRQAQLLKPVVIIGNKGLTDAVHAEIEVALNAHELIKIRIGAEDKEEKKTMLDLILAKHRVLLISSIGYVAVIYRERHE
;
A
#
# COMPACT_ATOMS: atom_id res chain seq x y z
N MET A 1 -12.14 5.64 -15.34
CA MET A 1 -12.85 5.82 -14.84
C MET A 1 -12.87 5.38 -13.81
N ARG A 2 -12.90 5.69 -13.24
CA ARG A 2 -12.91 5.40 -12.18
C ARG A 2 -13.91 4.89 -11.78
N ALA A 3 -14.05 4.41 -11.71
CA ALA A 3 -14.83 3.83 -11.30
C ALA A 3 -15.85 4.03 -10.80
N LYS A 4 -16.18 4.58 -10.71
CA LYS A 4 -17.08 4.85 -10.25
C LYS A 4 -17.59 4.15 -9.71
N ILE A 5 -17.15 3.90 -9.63
CA ILE A 5 -17.34 3.15 -9.05
C ILE A 5 -18.19 3.16 -8.25
N SER A 6 -18.42 3.58 -7.86
CA SER A 6 -19.12 3.63 -7.00
C SER A 6 -20.25 3.48 -6.91
N ASN A 7 -20.70 3.29 -7.29
CA ASN A 7 -21.90 3.13 -7.29
C ASN A 7 -22.37 2.39 -6.29
N ASN A 8 -21.95 1.68 -5.73
CA ASN A 8 -22.40 1.01 -4.76
C ASN A 8 -22.22 1.64 -3.60
N GLY A 9 -22.31 2.80 -3.60
CA GLY A 9 -22.27 3.48 -2.46
C GLY A 9 -20.97 3.52 -1.89
N GLY A 10 -20.11 3.13 -2.43
CA GLY A 10 -18.90 3.21 -1.83
C GLY A 10 -17.89 3.32 -2.80
N ILE A 11 -16.77 3.69 -2.39
CA ILE A 11 -15.74 3.78 -3.22
C ILE A 11 -15.01 2.57 -3.08
N THR A 12 -15.50 1.51 -3.51
CA THR A 12 -14.90 0.24 -3.35
C THR A 12 -14.40 -0.22 -4.67
N MET A 13 -13.19 -0.66 -4.74
CA MET A 13 -12.70 -1.23 -5.96
C MET A 13 -13.30 -2.57 -6.18
N LYS A 14 -13.56 -2.88 -7.42
CA LYS A 14 -14.12 -4.16 -7.77
C LYS A 14 -13.09 -5.25 -7.55
N LYS A 15 -13.57 -6.44 -7.26
CA LYS A 15 -12.69 -7.55 -6.94
C LYS A 15 -11.76 -7.90 -8.08
N ASP A 16 -12.23 -7.82 -9.31
CA ASP A 16 -11.38 -8.16 -10.45
C ASP A 16 -10.26 -7.14 -10.64
N ILE A 17 -10.51 -5.87 -10.29
CA ILE A 17 -9.46 -4.86 -10.38
C ILE A 17 -8.42 -5.14 -9.30
N ILE A 18 -8.86 -5.48 -8.10
CA ILE A 18 -7.93 -5.79 -7.02
C ILE A 18 -7.11 -7.02 -7.36
N LYS A 19 -7.75 -8.03 -7.95
CA LYS A 19 -7.03 -9.24 -8.34
C LYS A 19 -5.98 -8.93 -9.40
N GLU A 20 -6.29 -8.05 -10.33
CA GLU A 20 -5.33 -7.67 -11.34
C GLU A 20 -4.15 -6.95 -10.71
N MET A 21 -4.40 -6.08 -9.74
CA MET A 21 -3.33 -5.40 -9.05
C MET A 21 -2.49 -6.39 -8.25
N GLN A 22 -3.11 -7.38 -7.64
CA GLN A 22 -2.38 -8.40 -6.92
C GLN A 22 -1.48 -9.18 -7.85
N ARG A 23 -1.95 -9.46 -9.06
CA ARG A 23 -1.14 -10.17 -10.03
C ARG A 23 0.04 -9.33 -10.50
N GLN A 24 -0.21 -8.05 -10.76
CA GLN A 24 0.87 -7.16 -11.15
C GLN A 24 1.90 -7.04 -10.05
N ALA A 25 1.43 -7.03 -8.81
CA ALA A 25 2.33 -6.85 -7.68
C ALA A 25 3.30 -8.01 -7.50
N GLN A 26 2.95 -9.19 -8.01
CA GLN A 26 3.86 -10.32 -7.90
C GLN A 26 5.16 -10.07 -8.67
N LEU A 27 5.11 -9.18 -9.66
CA LEU A 27 6.29 -8.87 -10.44
C LEU A 27 7.09 -7.71 -9.86
N LEU A 28 6.55 -7.04 -8.84
CA LEU A 28 7.21 -5.89 -8.26
C LEU A 28 8.17 -6.32 -7.17
N LYS A 29 9.22 -5.53 -7.00
CA LYS A 29 10.10 -5.70 -5.86
C LYS A 29 9.77 -4.63 -4.84
N PRO A 30 10.02 -4.88 -3.56
CA PRO A 30 9.77 -3.85 -2.56
C PRO A 30 10.60 -2.61 -2.87
N VAL A 31 9.93 -1.46 -2.88
CA VAL A 31 10.61 -0.20 -3.13
C VAL A 31 10.83 0.58 -1.85
N VAL A 32 10.17 0.20 -0.77
CA VAL A 32 10.39 0.81 0.53
C VAL A 32 10.56 -0.33 1.53
N ILE A 33 11.57 -0.23 2.36
CA ILE A 33 11.84 -1.23 3.37
C ILE A 33 11.86 -0.52 4.72
N ILE A 34 10.98 -0.93 5.61
CA ILE A 34 10.90 -0.35 6.93
C ILE A 34 11.77 -1.18 7.86
N GLY A 35 12.82 -0.55 8.36
CA GLY A 35 13.78 -1.25 9.19
C GLY A 35 13.47 -1.15 10.67
N ASN A 36 14.50 -1.34 11.48
CA ASN A 36 14.34 -1.39 12.93
C ASN A 36 13.82 -0.11 13.54
N LYS A 37 14.05 1.00 12.91
CA LYS A 37 13.61 2.27 13.47
C LYS A 37 12.15 2.56 13.19
N GLY A 38 11.49 1.70 12.44
CA GLY A 38 10.07 1.81 12.21
C GLY A 38 9.69 2.91 11.24
N LEU A 39 8.53 3.52 11.49
CA LEU A 39 7.98 4.51 10.58
C LEU A 39 8.54 5.89 10.91
N THR A 40 9.75 6.13 10.46
CA THR A 40 10.38 7.44 10.65
C THR A 40 9.84 8.42 9.60
N ASP A 41 10.14 9.69 9.80
CA ASP A 41 9.76 10.70 8.81
C ASP A 41 10.38 10.38 7.46
N ALA A 42 11.60 9.89 7.45
CA ALA A 42 12.27 9.54 6.20
C ALA A 42 11.55 8.41 5.48
N VAL A 43 11.06 7.41 6.22
CA VAL A 43 10.33 6.32 5.62
C VAL A 43 9.01 6.82 5.04
N HIS A 44 8.31 7.69 5.77
CA HIS A 44 7.06 8.25 5.23
C HIS A 44 7.34 9.05 3.96
N ALA A 45 8.44 9.76 3.91
CA ALA A 45 8.78 10.51 2.71
C ALA A 45 9.07 9.57 1.55
N GLU A 46 9.75 8.45 1.81
CA GLU A 46 10.01 7.46 0.77
C GLU A 46 8.72 6.87 0.23
N ILE A 47 7.76 6.62 1.10
CA ILE A 47 6.47 6.08 0.67
C ILE A 47 5.78 7.07 -0.27
N GLU A 48 5.80 8.35 0.09
CA GLU A 48 5.18 9.37 -0.76
C GLU A 48 5.85 9.45 -2.13
N VAL A 49 7.17 9.43 -2.16
CA VAL A 49 7.88 9.48 -3.41
C VAL A 49 7.53 8.27 -4.28
N ALA A 50 7.51 7.09 -3.67
CA ALA A 50 7.21 5.87 -4.41
C ALA A 50 5.78 5.88 -4.94
N LEU A 51 4.82 6.33 -4.14
CA LEU A 51 3.43 6.38 -4.57
C LEU A 51 3.23 7.37 -5.70
N ASN A 52 3.94 8.50 -5.64
CA ASN A 52 3.83 9.48 -6.71
C ASN A 52 4.47 8.99 -8.00
N ALA A 53 5.43 8.10 -7.90
CA ALA A 53 6.08 7.57 -9.08
C ALA A 53 5.31 6.39 -9.70
N HIS A 54 4.70 5.56 -8.87
CA HIS A 54 4.23 4.27 -9.35
C HIS A 54 2.78 3.91 -9.03
N GLU A 55 2.11 4.62 -8.20
CA GLU A 55 0.75 4.33 -7.75
C GLU A 55 0.62 3.00 -7.01
N LEU A 56 1.11 1.92 -7.57
CA LEU A 56 1.05 0.59 -6.95
C LEU A 56 2.46 0.23 -6.52
N ILE A 57 2.66 0.05 -5.24
CA ILE A 57 4.00 -0.25 -4.73
C ILE A 57 3.94 -1.39 -3.72
N LYS A 58 5.07 -2.02 -3.55
CA LYS A 58 5.24 -3.08 -2.58
C LYS A 58 6.20 -2.58 -1.51
N ILE A 59 5.85 -2.81 -0.25
CA ILE A 59 6.70 -2.41 0.85
C ILE A 59 6.97 -3.62 1.73
N ARG A 60 8.14 -3.61 2.36
CA ARG A 60 8.52 -4.67 3.28
C ARG A 60 8.56 -4.07 4.67
N ILE A 61 7.87 -4.70 5.60
CA ILE A 61 7.70 -4.16 6.93
C ILE A 61 8.52 -4.97 7.91
N GLY A 62 9.54 -4.33 8.50
CA GLY A 62 10.35 -4.97 9.51
C GLY A 62 9.70 -4.80 10.86
N ALA A 63 8.88 -5.76 11.22
CA ALA A 63 8.18 -5.76 12.49
C ALA A 63 8.57 -7.01 13.25
N GLU A 64 8.45 -6.95 14.57
CA GLU A 64 8.82 -8.08 15.40
C GLU A 64 7.75 -9.15 15.42
N ASP A 65 6.51 -8.76 15.25
CA ASP A 65 5.43 -9.73 15.23
C ASP A 65 4.29 -9.18 14.40
N LYS A 66 3.25 -9.98 14.27
CA LYS A 66 2.13 -9.61 13.40
C LYS A 66 1.32 -8.45 13.94
N GLU A 67 1.31 -8.30 15.25
CA GLU A 67 0.58 -7.22 15.86
C GLU A 67 1.25 -5.89 15.53
N GLU A 68 2.55 -5.85 15.64
CA GLU A 68 3.29 -4.64 15.30
C GLU A 68 3.16 -4.34 13.81
N LYS A 69 3.20 -5.39 12.98
CA LYS A 69 3.02 -5.21 11.55
C LYS A 69 1.65 -4.57 11.27
N LYS A 70 0.61 -5.05 11.94
CA LYS A 70 -0.73 -4.52 11.71
C LYS A 70 -0.81 -3.06 12.12
N THR A 71 -0.20 -2.71 13.24
CA THR A 71 -0.20 -1.33 13.72
C THR A 71 0.50 -0.42 12.71
N MET A 72 1.66 -0.83 12.23
CA MET A 72 2.39 -0.04 11.26
C MET A 72 1.59 0.12 9.97
N LEU A 73 0.97 -0.97 9.52
CA LEU A 73 0.22 -0.92 8.29
C LEU A 73 -1.00 0.00 8.42
N ASP A 74 -1.69 -0.05 9.55
CA ASP A 74 -2.83 0.83 9.79
C ASP A 74 -2.40 2.30 9.74
N LEU A 75 -1.23 2.60 10.31
CA LEU A 75 -0.73 3.97 10.29
C LEU A 75 -0.40 4.41 8.86
N ILE A 76 0.19 3.52 8.08
CA ILE A 76 0.50 3.84 6.69
C ILE A 76 -0.78 4.09 5.89
N LEU A 77 -1.78 3.23 6.08
CA LEU A 77 -3.04 3.38 5.35
C LEU A 77 -3.70 4.71 5.66
N ALA A 78 -3.68 5.11 6.93
CA ALA A 78 -4.33 6.34 7.34
C ALA A 78 -3.55 7.56 6.89
N LYS A 79 -2.22 7.53 7.07
CA LYS A 79 -1.42 8.71 6.79
C LYS A 79 -1.31 8.99 5.31
N HIS A 80 -1.15 7.96 4.52
CA HIS A 80 -0.92 8.13 3.08
C HIS A 80 -2.18 7.94 2.25
N ARG A 81 -3.28 7.59 2.90
CA ARG A 81 -4.57 7.44 2.21
C ARG A 81 -4.48 6.44 1.08
N VAL A 82 -3.93 5.30 1.38
CA VAL A 82 -3.76 4.25 0.38
C VAL A 82 -4.75 3.13 0.61
N LEU A 83 -4.94 2.34 -0.42
CA LEU A 83 -5.76 1.15 -0.34
C LEU A 83 -4.83 -0.04 -0.19
N LEU A 84 -5.13 -0.92 0.73
CA LEU A 84 -4.35 -2.14 0.91
C LEU A 84 -4.79 -3.16 -0.11
N ILE A 85 -3.88 -3.55 -0.99
CA ILE A 85 -4.17 -4.51 -2.05
C ILE A 85 -3.91 -5.93 -1.57
N SER A 86 -2.81 -6.14 -0.86
CA SER A 86 -2.53 -7.44 -0.28
C SER A 86 -1.52 -7.31 0.84
N SER A 87 -1.52 -8.29 1.73
CA SER A 87 -0.57 -8.34 2.82
C SER A 87 -0.26 -9.81 3.07
N ILE A 88 0.95 -10.22 2.74
CA ILE A 88 1.38 -11.59 2.89
C ILE A 88 2.70 -11.58 3.65
N GLY A 89 2.71 -12.27 4.79
CA GLY A 89 3.89 -12.23 5.64
C GLY A 89 4.16 -10.80 6.06
N TYR A 90 5.38 -10.34 5.81
CA TYR A 90 5.75 -8.98 6.17
C TYR A 90 5.90 -8.09 4.94
N VAL A 91 5.20 -8.44 3.87
CA VAL A 91 5.21 -7.66 2.65
C VAL A 91 3.78 -7.19 2.38
N ALA A 92 3.63 -5.92 2.11
CA ALA A 92 2.33 -5.35 1.81
C ALA A 92 2.36 -4.64 0.47
N VAL A 93 1.24 -4.68 -0.23
CA VAL A 93 1.08 -3.97 -1.49
C VAL A 93 0.00 -2.93 -1.28
N ILE A 94 0.34 -1.69 -1.60
CA ILE A 94 -0.59 -0.58 -1.41
C ILE A 94 -0.73 0.20 -2.72
N TYR A 95 -1.86 0.86 -2.85
CA TYR A 95 -2.20 1.58 -4.07
C TYR A 95 -2.80 2.92 -3.72
N ARG A 96 -2.39 3.93 -4.47
CA ARG A 96 -3.01 5.25 -4.40
C ARG A 96 -2.95 5.87 -5.78
N GLU A 97 -4.11 6.29 -6.26
CA GLU A 97 -4.18 6.91 -7.56
C GLU A 97 -3.49 8.26 -7.49
N ARG A 98 -2.68 8.56 -8.50
CA ARG A 98 -2.01 9.86 -8.54
C ARG A 98 -2.98 10.91 -9.01
N HIS A 99 -2.82 12.11 -8.44
CA HIS A 99 -3.57 13.24 -8.90
C HIS A 99 -2.61 14.20 -9.58
N GLU A 100 -3.04 14.74 -10.68
CA GLU A 100 -2.18 15.63 -11.41
C GLU A 100 -2.62 17.04 -11.33
#